data_803f7ab60a1f2059b5ef75422565e044
#
_entry.id   803f7ab60a1f2059b5ef75422565e044
#
_cell.length_a   1.000
_cell.length_b   1.000
_cell.length_c   1.000
_cell.angle_alpha   90.00
_cell.angle_beta   90.00
_cell.angle_gamma   90.00
#
_symmetry.space_group_name_H-M   'P 1'
#
loop_
_entity.id
_entity.type
_entity.pdbx_description
1 polymer ?
#
loop_
_entity_poly.entity_id
_entity_poly.type
_entity_poly.pdbx_seq_one_letter_code
_entity_poly.pdbx_strand_id
1 'polypeptide(L)'
;MYQFNIKPNSIKILGIILLVFLTASSVFSQVKNSLIENSAAYLHQRNEALTLVKNEKWQEAIPILGSLTDYYQNDSDLFYVLGLSYYQVKQYQNAITALKKTLDLGGTILTGIPTGAAPSNDIMIKIAEAYAEDGDKNNALLWLRKGFAARYDEKPFIRGSAAFKSFNEDEDFLELFGNDTLKDITREEAWSRDIIYLEKRINELRYSPNHAISKTDLSKEFQAIKTTIASLSDEQIVFKIIRVFGALGSGHNVIIPSSPNKGALKKLPVQFYQFSDGLFIVDADEGFEKWIGYKVEFIENTPIEAALQNTNAVNARDNDMQTLWLGPYYLGLPDVLKGLGIIKNANKVTLTLSDVKGKSEKVTMNPISWRFTGFPRLPKLKIEHQPLFLSKTQDYYWSKIVPEHNVMYIQYNLVTNKKEQSFEDFNIEVRNQILQNKTQNVILDLRHNYGGDGSLLPPILKTLSSFEVMNPKGSIYVIMGRGTFSAGHNLLTEITKRTNPILVGEPSGSKPNHIGEAGWFKLPYSGLMGVVSSQYHQTSIAEDNRKWVAPHIPVSLSSIDYFKGNDKALNNILEVIKTTEIRNKN
;
A
#
# COMPACT_ATOMS: atom_id res chain seq x y z
N MET A 1 -6.85 75.18 -21.28
CA MET A 1 -7.31 75.22 -19.88
C MET A 1 -8.74 74.70 -19.84
N TYR A 2 -9.00 73.51 -19.51
CA TYR A 2 -10.34 72.94 -19.32
C TYR A 2 -10.65 73.01 -17.81
N GLN A 3 -11.59 73.84 -17.42
CA GLN A 3 -12.16 73.85 -16.07
C GLN A 3 -13.19 72.73 -15.96
N PHE A 4 -12.92 71.78 -15.10
CA PHE A 4 -13.91 70.77 -14.70
C PHE A 4 -14.82 71.36 -13.62
N ASN A 5 -16.07 71.63 -13.99
CA ASN A 5 -17.13 72.08 -13.08
C ASN A 5 -17.73 70.83 -12.37
N ILE A 6 -17.28 70.54 -11.16
CA ILE A 6 -17.82 69.43 -10.35
C ILE A 6 -19.09 69.89 -9.68
N LYS A 7 -20.25 69.35 -10.04
CA LYS A 7 -21.54 69.68 -9.43
C LYS A 7 -21.57 69.24 -7.93
N PRO A 8 -22.23 70.04 -7.04
CA PRO A 8 -22.26 69.81 -5.58
C PRO A 8 -22.77 68.41 -5.15
N ASN A 9 -23.58 67.73 -5.98
CA ASN A 9 -24.10 66.41 -5.70
C ASN A 9 -23.04 65.27 -5.82
N SER A 10 -21.94 65.49 -6.57
CA SER A 10 -20.88 64.55 -6.71
C SER A 10 -20.02 64.43 -5.44
N ILE A 11 -19.90 65.51 -4.68
CA ILE A 11 -19.13 65.50 -3.41
C ILE A 11 -19.90 64.76 -2.31
N LYS A 12 -21.25 64.86 -2.28
CA LYS A 12 -22.06 64.06 -1.33
C LYS A 12 -22.02 62.53 -1.61
N ILE A 13 -22.05 62.16 -2.88
CA ILE A 13 -21.94 60.72 -3.28
C ILE A 13 -20.56 60.19 -2.96
N LEU A 14 -19.49 60.95 -3.21
CA LEU A 14 -18.12 60.54 -2.85
C LEU A 14 -17.93 60.39 -1.33
N GLY A 15 -18.53 61.32 -0.53
CA GLY A 15 -18.51 61.22 0.93
C GLY A 15 -19.26 60.01 1.49
N ILE A 16 -20.40 59.65 0.89
CA ILE A 16 -21.19 58.47 1.29
C ILE A 16 -20.43 57.17 0.90
N ILE A 17 -19.83 57.13 -0.27
CA ILE A 17 -19.02 55.94 -0.70
C ILE A 17 -17.80 55.79 0.21
N LEU A 18 -17.10 56.85 0.58
CA LEU A 18 -15.96 56.80 1.50
C LEU A 18 -16.38 56.36 2.92
N LEU A 19 -17.55 56.84 3.41
CA LEU A 19 -18.09 56.44 4.72
C LEU A 19 -18.49 54.94 4.74
N VAL A 20 -19.07 54.43 3.65
CA VAL A 20 -19.43 53.02 3.50
C VAL A 20 -18.17 52.13 3.44
N PHE A 21 -17.11 52.58 2.76
CA PHE A 21 -15.83 51.85 2.74
C PHE A 21 -15.13 51.85 4.11
N LEU A 22 -15.17 52.95 4.86
CA LEU A 22 -14.59 53.06 6.20
C LEU A 22 -15.36 52.19 7.22
N THR A 23 -16.69 52.17 7.14
CA THR A 23 -17.51 51.30 8.01
C THR A 23 -17.39 49.85 7.63
N ALA A 24 -17.34 49.49 6.34
CA ALA A 24 -17.08 48.13 5.89
C ALA A 24 -15.71 47.66 6.35
N SER A 25 -14.65 48.46 6.22
CA SER A 25 -13.31 48.11 6.66
C SER A 25 -13.22 47.90 8.18
N SER A 26 -13.93 48.69 8.99
CA SER A 26 -13.96 48.49 10.46
C SER A 26 -14.76 47.25 10.86
N VAL A 27 -15.88 47.00 10.18
CA VAL A 27 -16.66 45.77 10.41
C VAL A 27 -15.86 44.52 9.97
N PHE A 28 -15.19 44.54 8.82
CA PHE A 28 -14.31 43.45 8.40
C PHE A 28 -13.13 43.24 9.35
N SER A 29 -12.55 44.30 9.90
CA SER A 29 -11.47 44.19 10.90
C SER A 29 -11.96 43.61 12.23
N GLN A 30 -13.12 44.02 12.71
CA GLN A 30 -13.72 43.46 13.93
C GLN A 30 -14.14 42.00 13.75
N VAL A 31 -14.78 41.67 12.63
CA VAL A 31 -15.14 40.27 12.31
C VAL A 31 -13.88 39.41 12.19
N LYS A 32 -12.82 39.91 11.55
CA LYS A 32 -11.56 39.17 11.42
C LYS A 32 -10.89 38.94 12.78
N ASN A 33 -10.86 39.92 13.67
CA ASN A 33 -10.26 39.76 14.99
C ASN A 33 -11.08 38.81 15.88
N SER A 34 -12.41 38.90 15.88
CA SER A 34 -13.28 38.00 16.63
C SER A 34 -13.18 36.54 16.12
N LEU A 35 -13.05 36.35 14.81
CA LEU A 35 -12.84 35.01 14.23
C LEU A 35 -11.48 34.41 14.64
N ILE A 36 -10.42 35.24 14.72
CA ILE A 36 -9.08 34.76 15.13
C ILE A 36 -9.09 34.36 16.62
N GLU A 37 -9.67 35.18 17.50
CA GLU A 37 -9.77 34.86 18.94
C GLU A 37 -10.62 33.61 19.17
N ASN A 38 -11.78 33.51 18.52
CA ASN A 38 -12.66 32.36 18.62
C ASN A 38 -12.01 31.08 18.01
N SER A 39 -11.24 31.24 16.93
CA SER A 39 -10.55 30.11 16.28
C SER A 39 -9.44 29.53 17.17
N ALA A 40 -8.69 30.36 17.88
CA ALA A 40 -7.67 29.89 18.82
C ALA A 40 -8.31 29.13 20.00
N ALA A 41 -9.39 29.67 20.57
CA ALA A 41 -10.14 28.97 21.62
C ALA A 41 -10.75 27.65 21.15
N TYR A 42 -11.32 27.64 19.94
CA TYR A 42 -11.84 26.42 19.29
C TYR A 42 -10.76 25.37 19.14
N LEU A 43 -9.58 25.69 18.60
CA LEU A 43 -8.48 24.76 18.41
C LEU A 43 -7.95 24.23 19.75
N HIS A 44 -7.89 25.06 20.79
CA HIS A 44 -7.49 24.62 22.13
C HIS A 44 -8.45 23.58 22.68
N GLN A 45 -9.75 23.88 22.71
CA GLN A 45 -10.80 22.97 23.19
C GLN A 45 -10.87 21.70 22.32
N ARG A 46 -10.65 21.81 21.00
CA ARG A 46 -10.57 20.66 20.10
C ARG A 46 -9.44 19.72 20.53
N ASN A 47 -8.24 20.23 20.77
CA ASN A 47 -7.10 19.43 21.22
C ASN A 47 -7.34 18.81 22.59
N GLU A 48 -8.00 19.52 23.51
CA GLU A 48 -8.41 18.98 24.82
C GLU A 48 -9.36 17.79 24.64
N ALA A 49 -10.43 17.96 23.87
CA ALA A 49 -11.39 16.90 23.59
C ALA A 49 -10.74 15.67 22.94
N LEU A 50 -9.87 15.88 21.94
CA LEU A 50 -9.15 14.79 21.29
C LEU A 50 -8.16 14.07 22.23
N THR A 51 -7.58 14.80 23.19
CA THR A 51 -6.73 14.22 24.23
C THR A 51 -7.54 13.34 25.20
N LEU A 52 -8.73 13.78 25.56
CA LEU A 52 -9.65 12.96 26.36
C LEU A 52 -10.05 11.68 25.64
N VAL A 53 -10.38 11.78 24.36
CA VAL A 53 -10.70 10.62 23.49
C VAL A 53 -9.50 9.67 23.38
N LYS A 54 -8.29 10.19 23.18
CA LYS A 54 -7.06 9.38 23.13
C LYS A 54 -6.84 8.57 24.42
N ASN A 55 -7.28 9.11 25.56
CA ASN A 55 -7.19 8.48 26.86
C ASN A 55 -8.47 7.69 27.24
N GLU A 56 -9.34 7.41 26.28
CA GLU A 56 -10.62 6.68 26.43
C GLU A 56 -11.59 7.31 27.44
N LYS A 57 -11.43 8.60 27.73
CA LYS A 57 -12.30 9.37 28.62
C LYS A 57 -13.53 9.90 27.86
N TRP A 58 -14.28 8.97 27.25
CA TRP A 58 -15.39 9.26 26.35
C TRP A 58 -16.45 10.15 26.98
N GLN A 59 -16.84 9.85 28.23
CA GLN A 59 -17.88 10.60 28.94
C GLN A 59 -17.46 12.07 29.20
N GLU A 60 -16.16 12.31 29.46
CA GLU A 60 -15.62 13.66 29.68
C GLU A 60 -15.49 14.43 28.36
N ALA A 61 -15.21 13.74 27.26
CA ALA A 61 -15.04 14.36 25.94
C ALA A 61 -16.37 14.84 25.31
N ILE A 62 -17.48 14.13 25.55
CA ILE A 62 -18.79 14.39 24.93
C ILE A 62 -19.26 15.84 25.09
N PRO A 63 -19.28 16.48 26.27
CA PRO A 63 -19.78 17.85 26.39
C PRO A 63 -18.91 18.87 25.65
N ILE A 64 -17.59 18.67 25.59
CA ILE A 64 -16.68 19.54 24.86
C ILE A 64 -16.89 19.36 23.35
N LEU A 65 -16.93 18.11 22.86
CA LEU A 65 -17.19 17.79 21.45
C LEU A 65 -18.56 18.32 21.01
N GLY A 66 -19.59 18.17 21.83
CA GLY A 66 -20.93 18.70 21.56
C GLY A 66 -20.90 20.22 21.39
N SER A 67 -20.29 20.95 22.33
CA SER A 67 -20.15 22.41 22.23
C SER A 67 -19.39 22.86 20.97
N LEU A 68 -18.33 22.15 20.61
CA LEU A 68 -17.53 22.45 19.41
C LEU A 68 -18.29 22.18 18.11
N THR A 69 -19.07 21.10 18.04
CA THR A 69 -19.89 20.76 16.87
C THR A 69 -21.11 21.68 16.73
N ASP A 70 -21.66 22.18 17.85
CA ASP A 70 -22.70 23.21 17.83
C ASP A 70 -22.15 24.54 17.33
N TYR A 71 -20.94 24.89 17.73
CA TYR A 71 -20.27 26.13 17.31
C TYR A 71 -19.86 26.07 15.83
N TYR A 72 -19.23 24.96 15.39
CA TYR A 72 -18.77 24.78 14.01
C TYR A 72 -19.30 23.46 13.42
N GLN A 73 -20.42 23.58 12.72
CA GLN A 73 -21.19 22.43 12.21
C GLN A 73 -20.60 21.75 10.97
N ASN A 74 -19.42 22.18 10.50
CA ASN A 74 -18.76 21.64 9.31
C ASN A 74 -17.47 20.84 9.61
N ASP A 75 -17.13 20.62 10.89
CA ASP A 75 -16.01 19.74 11.27
C ASP A 75 -16.47 18.29 11.30
N SER A 76 -16.38 17.61 10.15
CA SER A 76 -16.80 16.21 10.00
C SER A 76 -16.02 15.26 10.92
N ASP A 77 -14.74 15.55 11.17
CA ASP A 77 -13.89 14.74 12.06
C ASP A 77 -14.38 14.77 13.51
N LEU A 78 -14.82 15.94 14.00
CA LEU A 78 -15.39 16.05 15.36
C LEU A 78 -16.74 15.36 15.46
N PHE A 79 -17.61 15.42 14.44
CA PHE A 79 -18.85 14.66 14.44
C PHE A 79 -18.57 13.13 14.47
N TYR A 80 -17.54 12.68 13.76
CA TYR A 80 -17.13 11.28 13.81
C TYR A 80 -16.67 10.87 15.21
N VAL A 81 -15.75 11.64 15.80
CA VAL A 81 -15.23 11.38 17.15
C VAL A 81 -16.34 11.47 18.21
N LEU A 82 -17.27 12.42 18.08
CA LEU A 82 -18.44 12.54 18.95
C LEU A 82 -19.36 11.32 18.82
N GLY A 83 -19.59 10.86 17.57
CA GLY A 83 -20.37 9.66 17.30
C GLY A 83 -19.76 8.40 17.91
N LEU A 84 -18.44 8.22 17.81
CA LEU A 84 -17.73 7.12 18.48
C LEU A 84 -17.80 7.26 19.99
N SER A 85 -17.67 8.48 20.55
CA SER A 85 -17.77 8.72 21.99
C SER A 85 -19.15 8.33 22.52
N TYR A 86 -20.21 8.72 21.84
CA TYR A 86 -21.58 8.30 22.17
C TYR A 86 -21.77 6.78 22.09
N TYR A 87 -21.19 6.14 21.06
CA TYR A 87 -21.24 4.69 20.92
C TYR A 87 -20.60 3.98 22.13
N GLN A 88 -19.40 4.42 22.54
CA GLN A 88 -18.68 3.83 23.68
C GLN A 88 -19.43 3.96 25.00
N VAL A 89 -20.19 5.04 25.18
CA VAL A 89 -21.02 5.24 26.38
C VAL A 89 -22.46 4.71 26.20
N LYS A 90 -22.71 3.93 25.14
CA LYS A 90 -23.99 3.28 24.82
C LYS A 90 -25.16 4.24 24.57
N GLN A 91 -24.87 5.47 24.16
CA GLN A 91 -25.87 6.42 23.69
C GLN A 91 -26.08 6.27 22.18
N TYR A 92 -26.65 5.15 21.75
CA TYR A 92 -26.64 4.71 20.35
C TYR A 92 -27.38 5.65 19.41
N GLN A 93 -28.52 6.23 19.82
CA GLN A 93 -29.26 7.20 18.98
C GLN A 93 -28.45 8.48 18.73
N ASN A 94 -27.73 8.97 19.74
CA ASN A 94 -26.83 10.12 19.60
C ASN A 94 -25.65 9.77 18.69
N ALA A 95 -25.08 8.56 18.84
CA ALA A 95 -24.01 8.04 17.98
C ALA A 95 -24.46 8.01 16.51
N ILE A 96 -25.64 7.44 16.24
CA ILE A 96 -26.23 7.37 14.88
C ILE A 96 -26.37 8.76 14.28
N THR A 97 -26.88 9.72 15.06
CA THR A 97 -27.08 11.09 14.61
C THR A 97 -25.76 11.76 14.21
N ALA A 98 -24.74 11.67 15.06
CA ALA A 98 -23.44 12.26 14.82
C ALA A 98 -22.71 11.57 13.64
N LEU A 99 -22.74 10.24 13.55
CA LEU A 99 -22.12 9.50 12.44
C LEU A 99 -22.80 9.76 11.10
N LYS A 100 -24.13 9.93 11.06
CA LYS A 100 -24.85 10.36 9.85
C LYS A 100 -24.42 11.75 9.43
N LYS A 101 -24.29 12.67 10.38
CA LYS A 101 -23.80 14.02 10.08
C LYS A 101 -22.38 14.00 9.51
N THR A 102 -21.52 13.10 9.98
CA THR A 102 -20.19 12.87 9.38
C THR A 102 -20.28 12.50 7.90
N LEU A 103 -21.18 11.57 7.55
CA LEU A 103 -21.40 11.18 6.15
C LEU A 103 -21.96 12.31 5.29
N ASP A 104 -22.90 13.09 5.83
CA ASP A 104 -23.49 14.25 5.14
C ASP A 104 -22.43 15.33 4.83
N LEU A 105 -21.39 15.42 5.66
CA LEU A 105 -20.24 16.30 5.46
C LEU A 105 -19.13 15.69 4.58
N GLY A 106 -19.32 14.50 4.03
CA GLY A 106 -18.37 13.84 3.12
C GLY A 106 -17.42 12.84 3.79
N GLY A 107 -17.63 12.49 5.06
CA GLY A 107 -16.77 11.57 5.81
C GLY A 107 -15.62 12.24 6.55
N THR A 108 -14.70 11.46 7.11
CA THR A 108 -13.52 12.00 7.81
C THR A 108 -12.43 12.45 6.84
N ILE A 109 -11.66 13.47 7.24
CA ILE A 109 -10.62 14.09 6.40
C ILE A 109 -9.23 13.88 7.00
N LEU A 110 -9.10 13.94 8.35
CA LEU A 110 -7.82 13.96 9.03
C LEU A 110 -7.42 12.57 9.55
N THR A 111 -6.24 12.12 9.18
CA THR A 111 -5.61 10.91 9.75
C THR A 111 -5.10 11.12 11.18
N GLY A 112 -4.95 12.39 11.61
CA GLY A 112 -4.41 12.76 12.92
C GLY A 112 -5.40 12.75 14.09
N ILE A 113 -6.67 12.36 13.88
CA ILE A 113 -7.61 12.17 14.99
C ILE A 113 -7.27 10.86 15.75
N PRO A 114 -7.44 10.81 17.09
CA PRO A 114 -7.01 9.67 17.90
C PRO A 114 -7.65 8.33 17.50
N THR A 115 -8.84 8.39 16.93
CA THR A 115 -9.62 7.24 16.46
C THR A 115 -9.22 6.75 15.07
N GLY A 116 -8.31 7.48 14.39
CA GLY A 116 -8.04 7.30 12.97
C GLY A 116 -9.16 7.84 12.07
N ALA A 117 -8.82 8.16 10.83
CA ALA A 117 -9.83 8.45 9.79
C ALA A 117 -10.52 7.15 9.37
N ALA A 118 -11.82 7.23 9.10
CA ALA A 118 -12.60 6.10 8.64
C ALA A 118 -13.16 6.39 7.24
N PRO A 119 -13.02 5.47 6.28
CA PRO A 119 -13.74 5.52 5.02
C PRO A 119 -15.26 5.57 5.24
N SER A 120 -15.99 6.15 4.30
CA SER A 120 -17.46 6.28 4.42
C SER A 120 -18.18 4.94 4.61
N ASN A 121 -17.67 3.86 4.02
CA ASN A 121 -18.22 2.52 4.22
C ASN A 121 -18.01 2.00 5.66
N ASP A 122 -16.88 2.27 6.29
CA ASP A 122 -16.64 1.92 7.71
C ASP A 122 -17.59 2.69 8.63
N ILE A 123 -17.83 3.97 8.33
CA ILE A 123 -18.81 4.79 9.08
C ILE A 123 -20.22 4.20 8.92
N MET A 124 -20.59 3.73 7.72
CA MET A 124 -21.87 3.06 7.48
C MET A 124 -22.01 1.77 8.30
N ILE A 125 -20.93 0.98 8.42
CA ILE A 125 -20.90 -0.21 9.28
C ILE A 125 -21.04 0.18 10.75
N LYS A 126 -20.36 1.24 11.19
CA LYS A 126 -20.48 1.72 12.59
C LYS A 126 -21.90 2.20 12.91
N ILE A 127 -22.59 2.83 11.96
CA ILE A 127 -24.02 3.17 12.10
C ILE A 127 -24.86 1.90 12.19
N ALA A 128 -24.55 0.86 11.39
CA ALA A 128 -25.27 -0.41 11.48
C ALA A 128 -25.08 -1.10 12.83
N GLU A 129 -23.85 -1.08 13.37
CA GLU A 129 -23.56 -1.58 14.72
C GLU A 129 -24.37 -0.82 15.78
N ALA A 130 -24.41 0.52 15.69
CA ALA A 130 -25.17 1.33 16.64
C ALA A 130 -26.67 1.02 16.60
N TYR A 131 -27.27 0.81 15.41
CA TYR A 131 -28.66 0.37 15.30
C TYR A 131 -28.88 -1.04 15.85
N ALA A 132 -27.94 -1.95 15.64
CA ALA A 132 -28.02 -3.32 16.15
C ALA A 132 -27.98 -3.35 17.68
N GLU A 133 -27.08 -2.58 18.29
CA GLU A 133 -26.97 -2.43 19.75
C GLU A 133 -28.20 -1.72 20.36
N ASP A 134 -28.85 -0.84 19.60
CA ASP A 134 -30.09 -0.16 20.00
C ASP A 134 -31.36 -1.01 19.77
N GLY A 135 -31.20 -2.22 19.20
CA GLY A 135 -32.29 -3.16 18.94
C GLY A 135 -33.08 -2.90 17.64
N ASP A 136 -32.68 -1.95 16.82
CA ASP A 136 -33.32 -1.66 15.53
C ASP A 136 -32.70 -2.50 14.40
N LYS A 137 -33.12 -3.77 14.33
CA LYS A 137 -32.69 -4.74 13.32
C LYS A 137 -32.85 -4.22 11.88
N ASN A 138 -33.98 -3.60 11.58
CA ASN A 138 -34.29 -3.20 10.20
C ASN A 138 -33.31 -2.15 9.70
N ASN A 139 -33.04 -1.13 10.50
CA ASN A 139 -32.05 -0.12 10.15
C ASN A 139 -30.61 -0.67 10.21
N ALA A 140 -30.29 -1.59 11.12
CA ALA A 140 -28.99 -2.26 11.13
C ALA A 140 -28.73 -2.98 9.78
N LEU A 141 -29.67 -3.80 9.31
CA LEU A 141 -29.57 -4.48 8.02
C LEU A 141 -29.53 -3.51 6.83
N LEU A 142 -30.31 -2.43 6.88
CA LEU A 142 -30.29 -1.39 5.85
C LEU A 142 -28.89 -0.75 5.73
N TRP A 143 -28.27 -0.41 6.86
CA TRP A 143 -26.97 0.22 6.85
C TRP A 143 -25.84 -0.75 6.53
N LEU A 144 -25.94 -2.04 6.87
CA LEU A 144 -25.05 -3.09 6.36
C LEU A 144 -25.11 -3.17 4.82
N ARG A 145 -26.33 -3.19 4.24
CA ARG A 145 -26.50 -3.18 2.77
C ARG A 145 -25.84 -1.96 2.14
N LYS A 146 -25.99 -0.76 2.74
CA LYS A 146 -25.33 0.47 2.28
C LYS A 146 -23.81 0.35 2.35
N GLY A 147 -23.24 -0.11 3.46
CA GLY A 147 -21.81 -0.32 3.62
C GLY A 147 -21.24 -1.29 2.59
N PHE A 148 -21.93 -2.41 2.35
CA PHE A 148 -21.52 -3.39 1.34
C PHE A 148 -21.65 -2.86 -0.09
N ALA A 149 -22.67 -2.07 -0.39
CA ALA A 149 -22.81 -1.38 -1.67
C ALA A 149 -21.71 -0.31 -1.87
N ALA A 150 -21.25 0.29 -0.78
CA ALA A 150 -20.11 1.22 -0.75
C ALA A 150 -18.75 0.51 -0.65
N ARG A 151 -18.68 -0.78 -1.01
CA ARG A 151 -17.45 -1.59 -1.11
C ARG A 151 -16.77 -1.91 0.22
N TYR A 152 -17.52 -1.99 1.33
CA TYR A 152 -16.97 -2.57 2.54
C TYR A 152 -16.68 -4.06 2.33
N ASP A 153 -15.44 -4.48 2.56
CA ASP A 153 -14.94 -5.81 2.18
C ASP A 153 -14.61 -6.73 3.37
N GLU A 154 -14.51 -6.18 4.58
CA GLU A 154 -14.20 -6.96 5.79
C GLU A 154 -15.46 -7.66 6.38
N LYS A 155 -16.30 -8.23 5.53
CA LYS A 155 -17.53 -8.93 5.94
C LYS A 155 -17.33 -10.00 7.03
N PRO A 156 -16.23 -10.78 7.08
CA PRO A 156 -16.01 -11.74 8.16
C PRO A 156 -15.97 -11.12 9.56
N PHE A 157 -15.49 -9.87 9.70
CA PHE A 157 -15.47 -9.16 10.97
C PHE A 157 -16.88 -8.84 11.47
N ILE A 158 -17.83 -8.57 10.57
CA ILE A 158 -19.22 -8.28 10.93
C ILE A 158 -19.86 -9.50 11.57
N ARG A 159 -19.66 -10.71 11.03
CA ARG A 159 -20.17 -11.97 11.63
C ARG A 159 -19.58 -12.25 13.01
N GLY A 160 -18.36 -11.78 13.28
CA GLY A 160 -17.67 -11.88 14.56
C GLY A 160 -17.97 -10.73 15.54
N SER A 161 -18.60 -9.65 15.07
CA SER A 161 -18.90 -8.48 15.89
C SER A 161 -19.95 -8.80 16.95
N ALA A 162 -19.70 -8.35 18.19
CA ALA A 162 -20.62 -8.50 19.31
C ALA A 162 -21.99 -7.85 19.01
N ALA A 163 -22.00 -6.73 18.30
CA ALA A 163 -23.19 -5.98 17.93
C ALA A 163 -24.20 -6.79 17.10
N PHE A 164 -23.72 -7.74 16.27
CA PHE A 164 -24.57 -8.57 15.40
C PHE A 164 -24.76 -10.01 15.92
N LYS A 165 -24.33 -10.31 17.14
CA LYS A 165 -24.40 -11.66 17.69
C LYS A 165 -25.83 -12.22 17.69
N SER A 166 -26.83 -11.38 17.98
CA SER A 166 -28.23 -11.75 17.97
C SER A 166 -28.81 -12.00 16.57
N PHE A 167 -28.08 -11.62 15.51
CA PHE A 167 -28.52 -11.74 14.10
C PHE A 167 -27.93 -12.98 13.41
N ASN A 168 -27.06 -13.75 14.09
CA ASN A 168 -26.32 -14.86 13.46
C ASN A 168 -27.22 -15.99 12.90
N GLU A 169 -28.47 -16.10 13.36
CA GLU A 169 -29.45 -17.09 12.87
C GLU A 169 -30.54 -16.44 12.01
N ASP A 170 -30.43 -15.14 11.75
CA ASP A 170 -31.43 -14.38 10.99
C ASP A 170 -31.23 -14.54 9.48
N GLU A 171 -32.28 -14.93 8.77
CA GLU A 171 -32.23 -15.20 7.33
C GLU A 171 -31.79 -13.97 6.52
N ASP A 172 -32.33 -12.77 6.81
CA ASP A 172 -31.99 -11.53 6.11
C ASP A 172 -30.54 -11.13 6.36
N PHE A 173 -30.01 -11.37 7.59
CA PHE A 173 -28.61 -11.14 7.91
C PHE A 173 -27.72 -12.14 7.19
N LEU A 174 -28.06 -13.43 7.21
CA LEU A 174 -27.31 -14.48 6.53
C LEU A 174 -27.28 -14.28 5.02
N GLU A 175 -28.36 -13.80 4.41
CA GLU A 175 -28.42 -13.47 2.99
C GLU A 175 -27.37 -12.43 2.58
N LEU A 176 -27.03 -11.46 3.45
CA LEU A 176 -26.02 -10.43 3.18
C LEU A 176 -24.62 -11.01 2.99
N PHE A 177 -24.36 -12.19 3.54
CA PHE A 177 -23.04 -12.86 3.46
C PHE A 177 -23.00 -13.97 2.41
N GLY A 178 -24.13 -14.26 1.77
CA GLY A 178 -24.34 -15.43 0.94
C GLY A 178 -24.66 -16.67 1.81
N ASN A 179 -25.48 -17.57 1.30
CA ASN A 179 -25.85 -18.81 2.00
C ASN A 179 -24.62 -19.74 2.11
N ASP A 180 -23.88 -19.65 3.21
CA ASP A 180 -22.71 -20.49 3.53
C ASP A 180 -23.11 -21.87 4.08
N THR A 181 -24.24 -22.40 3.71
CA THR A 181 -24.55 -23.81 3.94
C THR A 181 -23.80 -24.64 2.90
N LEU A 182 -22.47 -24.76 3.08
CA LEU A 182 -21.62 -25.69 2.32
C LEU A 182 -21.86 -27.16 2.75
N LYS A 183 -22.88 -27.43 3.56
CA LYS A 183 -23.30 -28.78 3.90
C LYS A 183 -24.04 -29.36 2.70
N ASP A 184 -23.59 -30.55 2.26
CA ASP A 184 -24.22 -31.37 1.24
C ASP A 184 -24.15 -30.88 -0.22
N ILE A 185 -23.15 -30.04 -0.58
CA ILE A 185 -22.90 -29.67 -1.97
C ILE A 185 -21.71 -30.44 -2.55
N THR A 186 -21.76 -30.71 -3.85
CA THR A 186 -20.65 -31.35 -4.56
C THR A 186 -19.43 -30.44 -4.66
N ARG A 187 -18.25 -31.01 -4.92
CA ARG A 187 -17.02 -30.25 -5.18
C ARG A 187 -17.22 -29.23 -6.31
N GLU A 188 -17.88 -29.66 -7.38
CA GLU A 188 -18.14 -28.86 -8.57
C GLU A 188 -19.03 -27.64 -8.25
N GLU A 189 -20.08 -27.84 -7.48
CA GLU A 189 -20.97 -26.77 -7.01
C GLU A 189 -20.23 -25.80 -6.09
N ALA A 190 -19.41 -26.31 -5.18
CA ALA A 190 -18.64 -25.51 -4.24
C ALA A 190 -17.62 -24.61 -4.98
N TRP A 191 -16.87 -25.13 -5.93
CA TRP A 191 -16.00 -24.34 -6.80
C TRP A 191 -16.78 -23.36 -7.68
N SER A 192 -17.92 -23.77 -8.21
CA SER A 192 -18.78 -22.86 -9.01
C SER A 192 -19.24 -21.65 -8.20
N ARG A 193 -19.60 -21.86 -6.92
CA ARG A 193 -19.94 -20.75 -6.00
C ARG A 193 -18.77 -19.83 -5.74
N ASP A 194 -17.56 -20.38 -5.49
CA ASP A 194 -16.34 -19.57 -5.35
C ASP A 194 -16.07 -18.72 -6.59
N ILE A 195 -16.22 -19.28 -7.80
CA ILE A 195 -15.99 -18.56 -9.05
C ILE A 195 -17.02 -17.45 -9.27
N ILE A 196 -18.32 -17.71 -8.97
CA ILE A 196 -19.37 -16.70 -9.05
C ILE A 196 -19.11 -15.57 -8.05
N TYR A 197 -18.77 -15.93 -6.82
CA TYR A 197 -18.42 -14.95 -5.77
C TYR A 197 -17.22 -14.12 -6.19
N LEU A 198 -16.15 -14.73 -6.71
CA LEU A 198 -14.94 -14.05 -7.15
C LEU A 198 -15.22 -13.06 -8.30
N GLU A 199 -15.97 -13.48 -9.31
CA GLU A 199 -16.38 -12.61 -10.42
C GLU A 199 -17.14 -11.37 -9.91
N LYS A 200 -18.09 -11.59 -8.98
CA LYS A 200 -18.84 -10.52 -8.32
C LYS A 200 -17.89 -9.58 -7.57
N ARG A 201 -17.01 -10.13 -6.71
CA ARG A 201 -16.07 -9.32 -5.90
C ARG A 201 -15.10 -8.52 -6.76
N ILE A 202 -14.54 -9.08 -7.82
CA ILE A 202 -13.69 -8.35 -8.76
C ILE A 202 -14.45 -7.17 -9.38
N ASN A 203 -15.68 -7.38 -9.82
CA ASN A 203 -16.49 -6.31 -10.42
C ASN A 203 -16.92 -5.23 -9.41
N GLU A 204 -17.08 -5.58 -8.14
CA GLU A 204 -17.37 -4.64 -7.05
C GLU A 204 -16.14 -3.83 -6.63
N LEU A 205 -14.98 -4.48 -6.53
CA LEU A 205 -13.76 -3.88 -5.96
C LEU A 205 -12.92 -3.12 -6.98
N ARG A 206 -12.75 -3.63 -8.21
CA ARG A 206 -11.80 -3.03 -9.15
C ARG A 206 -12.15 -1.57 -9.49
N TYR A 207 -11.11 -0.74 -9.53
CA TYR A 207 -11.22 0.69 -9.81
C TYR A 207 -11.98 1.00 -11.10
N SER A 208 -11.69 0.29 -12.17
CA SER A 208 -12.36 0.48 -13.46
C SER A 208 -12.78 -0.85 -14.07
N PRO A 209 -14.04 -0.97 -14.54
CA PRO A 209 -14.56 -2.20 -15.13
C PRO A 209 -13.92 -2.60 -16.45
N ASN A 210 -13.17 -1.70 -17.10
CA ASN A 210 -12.54 -1.92 -18.40
C ASN A 210 -11.02 -1.69 -18.38
N HIS A 211 -10.39 -1.62 -17.18
CA HIS A 211 -8.94 -1.52 -17.10
C HIS A 211 -8.32 -2.89 -17.46
N ALA A 212 -7.37 -2.90 -18.38
CA ALA A 212 -6.62 -4.05 -18.92
C ALA A 212 -7.49 -5.15 -19.56
N ILE A 213 -8.55 -5.60 -18.89
CA ILE A 213 -9.54 -6.57 -19.42
C ILE A 213 -10.95 -5.99 -19.29
N SER A 214 -11.77 -6.11 -20.36
CA SER A 214 -13.16 -5.64 -20.32
C SER A 214 -14.01 -6.49 -19.37
N LYS A 215 -15.13 -5.92 -18.87
CA LYS A 215 -16.09 -6.68 -18.06
C LYS A 215 -16.61 -7.92 -18.80
N THR A 216 -16.87 -7.79 -20.10
CA THR A 216 -17.38 -8.87 -20.94
C THR A 216 -16.36 -10.00 -21.10
N ASP A 217 -15.08 -9.67 -21.33
CA ASP A 217 -14.03 -10.68 -21.53
C ASP A 217 -13.68 -11.34 -20.19
N LEU A 218 -13.68 -10.59 -19.08
CA LEU A 218 -13.55 -11.15 -17.75
C LEU A 218 -14.66 -12.19 -17.46
N SER A 219 -15.90 -11.87 -17.80
CA SER A 219 -17.03 -12.82 -17.63
C SER A 219 -16.86 -14.07 -18.50
N LYS A 220 -16.33 -13.96 -19.72
CA LYS A 220 -16.00 -15.12 -20.57
C LYS A 220 -14.94 -16.03 -19.92
N GLU A 221 -13.87 -15.43 -19.34
CA GLU A 221 -12.83 -16.20 -18.63
C GLU A 221 -13.43 -16.98 -17.45
N PHE A 222 -14.28 -16.34 -16.63
CA PHE A 222 -14.94 -17.03 -15.52
C PHE A 222 -15.93 -18.10 -15.99
N GLN A 223 -16.67 -17.85 -17.07
CA GLN A 223 -17.55 -18.86 -17.66
C GLN A 223 -16.75 -20.07 -18.18
N ALA A 224 -15.61 -19.85 -18.81
CA ALA A 224 -14.72 -20.93 -19.27
C ALA A 224 -14.18 -21.77 -18.11
N ILE A 225 -13.93 -21.17 -16.94
CA ILE A 225 -13.56 -21.91 -15.74
C ILE A 225 -14.75 -22.76 -15.28
N LYS A 226 -15.93 -22.15 -15.09
CA LYS A 226 -17.16 -22.83 -14.60
C LYS A 226 -17.53 -24.06 -15.43
N THR A 227 -17.47 -23.96 -16.75
CA THR A 227 -17.83 -25.07 -17.65
C THR A 227 -16.83 -26.24 -17.63
N THR A 228 -15.63 -26.04 -17.10
CA THR A 228 -14.56 -27.04 -17.09
C THR A 228 -14.24 -27.57 -15.69
N ILE A 229 -14.89 -27.11 -14.62
CA ILE A 229 -14.61 -27.48 -13.23
C ILE A 229 -14.54 -29.00 -13.04
N ALA A 230 -15.51 -29.76 -13.59
CA ALA A 230 -15.59 -31.19 -13.41
C ALA A 230 -14.38 -31.97 -13.98
N SER A 231 -13.68 -31.41 -14.98
CA SER A 231 -12.52 -32.03 -15.61
C SER A 231 -11.18 -31.54 -15.06
N LEU A 232 -11.18 -30.53 -14.16
CA LEU A 232 -9.99 -29.89 -13.61
C LEU A 232 -9.71 -30.37 -12.17
N SER A 233 -8.43 -30.52 -11.83
CA SER A 233 -8.02 -30.61 -10.42
C SER A 233 -8.17 -29.23 -9.72
N ASP A 234 -8.12 -29.22 -8.38
CA ASP A 234 -8.21 -27.98 -7.61
C ASP A 234 -7.05 -27.02 -7.95
N GLU A 235 -5.84 -27.54 -8.12
CA GLU A 235 -4.65 -26.76 -8.51
C GLU A 235 -4.80 -26.17 -9.91
N GLN A 236 -5.44 -26.90 -10.83
CA GLN A 236 -5.71 -26.39 -12.17
C GLN A 236 -6.76 -25.26 -12.16
N ILE A 237 -7.77 -25.36 -11.30
CA ILE A 237 -8.75 -24.25 -11.10
C ILE A 237 -8.03 -23.03 -10.54
N VAL A 238 -7.19 -23.22 -9.50
CA VAL A 238 -6.39 -22.14 -8.90
C VAL A 238 -5.46 -21.48 -9.93
N PHE A 239 -4.80 -22.27 -10.77
CA PHE A 239 -3.97 -21.74 -11.87
C PHE A 239 -4.80 -20.86 -12.83
N LYS A 240 -6.01 -21.30 -13.22
CA LYS A 240 -6.88 -20.47 -14.08
C LYS A 240 -7.29 -19.18 -13.40
N ILE A 241 -7.55 -19.19 -12.09
CA ILE A 241 -7.82 -17.98 -11.31
C ILE A 241 -6.60 -17.05 -11.34
N ILE A 242 -5.38 -17.57 -11.12
CA ILE A 242 -4.14 -16.78 -11.19
C ILE A 242 -3.99 -16.11 -12.56
N ARG A 243 -4.32 -16.79 -13.66
CA ARG A 243 -4.33 -16.21 -15.00
C ARG A 243 -5.32 -15.05 -15.15
N VAL A 244 -6.51 -15.19 -14.58
CA VAL A 244 -7.50 -14.09 -14.57
C VAL A 244 -6.92 -12.89 -13.83
N PHE A 245 -6.24 -13.10 -12.69
CA PHE A 245 -5.57 -12.02 -11.96
C PHE A 245 -4.46 -11.36 -12.79
N GLY A 246 -3.67 -12.15 -13.50
CA GLY A 246 -2.67 -11.62 -14.45
C GLY A 246 -3.27 -10.69 -15.51
N ALA A 247 -4.48 -11.02 -16.00
CA ALA A 247 -5.19 -10.23 -17.01
C ALA A 247 -5.83 -8.95 -16.45
N LEU A 248 -6.02 -8.81 -15.13
CA LEU A 248 -6.57 -7.59 -14.53
C LEU A 248 -5.64 -6.37 -14.66
N GLY A 249 -4.35 -6.57 -14.97
CA GLY A 249 -3.34 -5.50 -14.98
C GLY A 249 -3.17 -4.92 -13.56
N SER A 250 -2.35 -3.94 -13.34
CA SER A 250 -2.01 -3.38 -12.02
C SER A 250 -1.34 -4.37 -11.06
N GLY A 251 -0.17 -3.98 -10.58
CA GLY A 251 0.68 -4.81 -9.74
C GLY A 251 0.14 -5.15 -8.34
N HIS A 252 -0.98 -4.55 -7.94
CA HIS A 252 -1.63 -4.86 -6.67
C HIS A 252 -2.63 -6.02 -6.76
N ASN A 253 -3.01 -6.47 -7.97
CA ASN A 253 -3.88 -7.63 -8.13
C ASN A 253 -3.12 -8.93 -7.86
N VAL A 254 -3.46 -9.65 -6.80
CA VAL A 254 -2.79 -10.88 -6.41
C VAL A 254 -3.76 -11.89 -5.82
N ILE A 255 -3.50 -13.18 -6.07
CA ILE A 255 -4.11 -14.32 -5.39
C ILE A 255 -3.03 -15.10 -4.66
N ILE A 256 -3.32 -15.57 -3.44
CA ILE A 256 -2.38 -16.27 -2.57
C ILE A 256 -2.72 -17.76 -2.56
N PRO A 257 -2.06 -18.60 -3.38
CA PRO A 257 -2.42 -20.00 -3.57
C PRO A 257 -1.67 -20.94 -2.63
N SER A 258 -1.55 -20.61 -1.34
CA SER A 258 -0.75 -21.37 -0.37
C SER A 258 -1.60 -22.20 0.59
N SER A 259 -0.97 -23.17 1.27
CA SER A 259 -1.60 -23.91 2.37
C SER A 259 -2.14 -22.98 3.48
N PRO A 260 -3.27 -23.31 4.13
CA PRO A 260 -4.00 -24.58 4.04
C PRO A 260 -5.19 -24.59 3.05
N ASN A 261 -5.21 -23.70 2.09
CA ASN A 261 -6.35 -23.51 1.17
C ASN A 261 -6.57 -24.74 0.27
N LYS A 262 -7.80 -24.98 -0.20
CA LYS A 262 -8.07 -26.00 -1.22
C LYS A 262 -7.43 -25.59 -2.54
N GLY A 263 -6.82 -26.56 -3.22
CA GLY A 263 -6.04 -26.31 -4.43
C GLY A 263 -4.76 -25.50 -4.17
N ALA A 264 -4.26 -25.49 -2.91
CA ALA A 264 -3.00 -24.85 -2.57
C ALA A 264 -1.87 -25.40 -3.43
N LEU A 265 -1.15 -24.52 -4.11
CA LEU A 265 -0.02 -24.88 -4.96
C LEU A 265 1.19 -25.22 -4.09
N LYS A 266 2.06 -26.06 -4.63
CA LYS A 266 3.36 -26.39 -4.04
C LYS A 266 4.42 -25.43 -4.56
N LYS A 267 5.53 -25.28 -3.82
CA LYS A 267 6.72 -24.56 -4.28
C LYS A 267 7.90 -25.52 -4.51
N LEU A 268 8.84 -25.10 -5.34
CA LEU A 268 10.18 -25.72 -5.36
C LEU A 268 10.91 -25.44 -4.03
N PRO A 269 11.78 -26.36 -3.56
CA PRO A 269 12.55 -26.18 -2.32
C PRO A 269 13.72 -25.21 -2.48
N VAL A 270 13.60 -24.22 -3.37
CA VAL A 270 14.59 -23.17 -3.65
C VAL A 270 13.90 -21.83 -3.92
N GLN A 271 14.61 -20.74 -3.67
CA GLN A 271 14.19 -19.41 -4.01
C GLN A 271 15.04 -18.84 -5.13
N PHE A 272 14.40 -18.32 -6.16
CA PHE A 272 15.05 -17.69 -7.29
C PHE A 272 15.11 -16.16 -7.13
N TYR A 273 16.14 -15.57 -7.73
CA TYR A 273 16.24 -14.13 -7.94
C TYR A 273 16.85 -13.83 -9.31
N GLN A 274 16.25 -12.86 -10.01
CA GLN A 274 16.75 -12.39 -11.31
C GLN A 274 17.79 -11.30 -11.10
N PHE A 275 19.06 -11.61 -11.30
CA PHE A 275 20.14 -10.63 -11.37
C PHE A 275 20.32 -10.09 -12.80
N SER A 276 21.19 -9.09 -12.96
CA SER A 276 21.50 -8.54 -14.27
C SER A 276 22.16 -9.55 -15.23
N ASP A 277 22.79 -10.58 -14.68
CA ASP A 277 23.53 -11.63 -15.38
C ASP A 277 22.79 -12.98 -15.44
N GLY A 278 21.52 -13.03 -14.98
CA GLY A 278 20.68 -14.22 -15.09
C GLY A 278 19.84 -14.53 -13.84
N LEU A 279 19.12 -15.64 -13.90
CA LEU A 279 18.35 -16.18 -12.78
C LEU A 279 19.23 -17.10 -11.92
N PHE A 280 19.27 -16.86 -10.62
CA PHE A 280 20.07 -17.64 -9.68
C PHE A 280 19.25 -18.16 -8.51
N ILE A 281 19.70 -19.27 -7.91
CA ILE A 281 19.19 -19.75 -6.63
C ILE A 281 19.88 -18.92 -5.53
N VAL A 282 19.08 -18.21 -4.72
CA VAL A 282 19.57 -17.33 -3.64
C VAL A 282 19.28 -17.87 -2.25
N ASP A 283 18.32 -18.80 -2.13
CA ASP A 283 17.97 -19.49 -0.88
C ASP A 283 17.43 -20.87 -1.19
N ALA A 284 17.48 -21.77 -0.20
CA ALA A 284 17.04 -23.14 -0.34
C ALA A 284 16.56 -23.71 1.00
N ASP A 285 15.55 -24.58 0.94
CA ASP A 285 15.12 -25.40 2.07
C ASP A 285 16.17 -26.50 2.36
N GLU A 286 16.08 -27.13 3.55
CA GLU A 286 17.03 -28.14 4.04
C GLU A 286 17.30 -29.24 3.01
N GLY A 287 18.58 -29.54 2.79
CA GLY A 287 19.08 -30.55 1.82
C GLY A 287 19.27 -30.00 0.39
N PHE A 288 18.89 -28.76 0.11
CA PHE A 288 19.06 -28.11 -1.19
C PHE A 288 20.07 -26.96 -1.19
N GLU A 289 20.67 -26.63 -0.05
CA GLU A 289 21.54 -25.46 0.17
C GLU A 289 22.78 -25.46 -0.74
N LYS A 290 23.24 -26.62 -1.17
CA LYS A 290 24.38 -26.75 -2.10
C LYS A 290 24.15 -26.09 -3.45
N TRP A 291 22.88 -25.82 -3.81
CA TRP A 291 22.51 -25.17 -5.06
C TRP A 291 22.45 -23.64 -4.97
N ILE A 292 22.64 -23.07 -3.78
CA ILE A 292 22.72 -21.61 -3.62
C ILE A 292 23.93 -21.09 -4.40
N GLY A 293 23.73 -20.07 -5.22
CA GLY A 293 24.75 -19.50 -6.09
C GLY A 293 24.81 -20.10 -7.49
N TYR A 294 24.06 -21.15 -7.77
CA TYR A 294 23.97 -21.70 -9.12
C TYR A 294 23.03 -20.87 -9.99
N LYS A 295 23.42 -20.67 -11.24
CA LYS A 295 22.60 -20.07 -12.29
C LYS A 295 21.64 -21.09 -12.84
N VAL A 296 20.40 -20.71 -13.07
CA VAL A 296 19.39 -21.53 -13.76
C VAL A 296 19.45 -21.22 -15.25
N GLU A 297 19.71 -22.23 -16.07
CA GLU A 297 19.80 -22.09 -17.54
C GLU A 297 18.49 -22.55 -18.21
N PHE A 298 17.90 -23.65 -17.73
CA PHE A 298 16.66 -24.21 -18.27
C PHE A 298 15.76 -24.76 -17.16
N ILE A 299 14.46 -24.70 -17.41
CA ILE A 299 13.44 -25.49 -16.72
C ILE A 299 12.93 -26.53 -17.72
N GLU A 300 13.17 -27.83 -17.46
CA GLU A 300 13.03 -28.91 -18.45
C GLU A 300 13.79 -28.59 -19.75
N ASN A 301 13.06 -28.32 -20.83
CA ASN A 301 13.63 -27.95 -22.13
C ASN A 301 13.43 -26.46 -22.47
N THR A 302 12.85 -25.67 -21.55
CA THR A 302 12.54 -24.26 -21.78
C THR A 302 13.69 -23.38 -21.27
N PRO A 303 14.33 -22.57 -22.13
CA PRO A 303 15.32 -21.57 -21.69
C PRO A 303 14.73 -20.64 -20.63
N ILE A 304 15.55 -20.26 -19.65
CA ILE A 304 15.06 -19.52 -18.49
C ILE A 304 14.48 -18.16 -18.83
N GLU A 305 15.03 -17.47 -19.82
CA GLU A 305 14.52 -16.17 -20.27
C GLU A 305 13.11 -16.30 -20.86
N ALA A 306 12.86 -17.36 -21.65
CA ALA A 306 11.53 -17.65 -22.19
C ALA A 306 10.55 -18.06 -21.07
N ALA A 307 11.00 -18.87 -20.10
CA ALA A 307 10.20 -19.25 -18.95
C ALA A 307 9.81 -18.01 -18.12
N LEU A 308 10.75 -17.08 -17.89
CA LEU A 308 10.51 -15.83 -17.16
C LEU A 308 9.48 -14.96 -17.89
N GLN A 309 9.60 -14.81 -19.21
CA GLN A 309 8.63 -14.04 -20.00
C GLN A 309 7.22 -14.67 -19.96
N ASN A 310 7.13 -15.99 -19.98
CA ASN A 310 5.85 -16.68 -19.89
C ASN A 310 5.11 -16.42 -18.58
N THR A 311 5.82 -16.05 -17.49
CA THR A 311 5.17 -15.68 -16.23
C THR A 311 4.33 -14.40 -16.34
N ASN A 312 4.52 -13.58 -17.39
CA ASN A 312 3.70 -12.41 -17.64
C ASN A 312 2.21 -12.73 -17.80
N ALA A 313 1.86 -13.96 -18.18
CA ALA A 313 0.47 -14.40 -18.29
C ALA A 313 -0.24 -14.58 -16.93
N VAL A 314 0.51 -14.64 -15.85
CA VAL A 314 0.02 -14.88 -14.48
C VAL A 314 0.41 -13.75 -13.52
N ASN A 315 1.22 -12.81 -13.96
CA ASN A 315 1.77 -11.72 -13.16
C ASN A 315 1.06 -10.40 -13.52
N ALA A 316 0.08 -10.02 -12.71
CA ALA A 316 -0.49 -8.67 -12.80
C ALA A 316 0.61 -7.65 -12.48
N ARG A 317 0.76 -6.61 -13.30
CA ARG A 317 1.89 -5.69 -13.17
C ARG A 317 1.59 -4.29 -13.70
N ASP A 318 2.28 -3.32 -13.12
CA ASP A 318 2.26 -1.92 -13.59
C ASP A 318 3.28 -1.72 -14.74
N ASN A 319 4.42 -2.42 -14.66
CA ASN A 319 5.51 -2.35 -15.64
C ASN A 319 6.38 -3.61 -15.64
N ASP A 320 7.36 -3.66 -16.55
CA ASP A 320 8.22 -4.84 -16.76
C ASP A 320 9.21 -5.10 -15.61
N MET A 321 9.46 -4.12 -14.72
CA MET A 321 10.28 -4.33 -13.52
C MET A 321 9.65 -5.36 -12.58
N GLN A 322 8.31 -5.47 -12.57
CA GLN A 322 7.62 -6.51 -11.81
C GLN A 322 7.75 -7.91 -12.43
N THR A 323 8.05 -8.05 -13.72
CA THR A 323 8.45 -9.33 -14.30
C THR A 323 9.76 -9.81 -13.69
N LEU A 324 10.73 -8.90 -13.52
CA LEU A 324 12.02 -9.22 -12.90
C LEU A 324 11.90 -9.46 -11.38
N TRP A 325 10.90 -8.86 -10.72
CA TRP A 325 10.67 -9.01 -9.28
C TRP A 325 9.83 -10.26 -8.96
N LEU A 326 8.65 -10.40 -9.56
CA LEU A 326 7.68 -11.45 -9.22
C LEU A 326 7.74 -12.66 -10.16
N GLY A 327 8.31 -12.53 -11.36
CA GLY A 327 8.53 -13.66 -12.27
C GLY A 327 9.28 -14.82 -11.62
N PRO A 328 10.41 -14.59 -10.92
CA PRO A 328 11.12 -15.63 -10.17
C PRO A 328 10.26 -16.37 -9.13
N TYR A 329 9.32 -15.66 -8.47
CA TYR A 329 8.37 -16.28 -7.56
C TYR A 329 7.44 -17.28 -8.29
N TYR A 330 6.87 -16.86 -9.42
CA TYR A 330 6.01 -17.75 -10.23
C TYR A 330 6.77 -18.93 -10.83
N LEU A 331 8.03 -18.77 -11.19
CA LEU A 331 8.90 -19.87 -11.63
C LEU A 331 9.17 -20.91 -10.52
N GLY A 332 9.04 -20.49 -9.27
CA GLY A 332 9.11 -21.38 -8.10
C GLY A 332 7.86 -22.23 -7.87
N LEU A 333 6.77 -22.06 -8.65
CA LEU A 333 5.49 -22.75 -8.47
C LEU A 333 5.24 -23.77 -9.60
N PRO A 334 5.48 -25.08 -9.40
CA PRO A 334 5.37 -26.10 -10.45
C PRO A 334 4.01 -26.19 -11.12
N ASP A 335 2.91 -25.96 -10.39
CA ASP A 335 1.57 -25.96 -10.98
C ASP A 335 1.37 -24.78 -11.95
N VAL A 336 2.01 -23.64 -11.67
CA VAL A 336 2.06 -22.51 -12.60
C VAL A 336 2.89 -22.87 -13.83
N LEU A 337 4.07 -23.46 -13.65
CA LEU A 337 4.91 -23.92 -14.78
C LEU A 337 4.17 -24.91 -15.67
N LYS A 338 3.44 -25.86 -15.07
CA LYS A 338 2.60 -26.83 -15.80
C LYS A 338 1.48 -26.12 -16.56
N GLY A 339 0.78 -25.22 -15.90
CA GLY A 339 -0.29 -24.46 -16.51
C GLY A 339 0.16 -23.54 -17.66
N LEU A 340 1.39 -23.04 -17.61
CA LEU A 340 2.05 -22.28 -18.67
C LEU A 340 2.62 -23.17 -19.79
N GLY A 341 2.55 -24.50 -19.66
CA GLY A 341 3.09 -25.44 -20.64
C GLY A 341 4.62 -25.59 -20.64
N ILE A 342 5.29 -25.07 -19.59
CA ILE A 342 6.75 -25.15 -19.45
C ILE A 342 7.18 -26.58 -19.03
N ILE A 343 6.38 -27.21 -18.17
CA ILE A 343 6.61 -28.59 -17.68
C ILE A 343 5.35 -29.44 -17.88
N LYS A 344 5.52 -30.76 -17.88
CA LYS A 344 4.38 -31.70 -17.97
C LYS A 344 3.93 -32.24 -16.61
N ASN A 345 4.83 -32.35 -15.65
CA ASN A 345 4.56 -32.97 -14.34
C ASN A 345 4.90 -31.98 -13.20
N ALA A 346 3.87 -31.49 -12.51
CA ALA A 346 4.05 -30.57 -11.38
C ALA A 346 4.65 -31.21 -10.12
N ASN A 347 4.73 -32.55 -10.03
CA ASN A 347 5.32 -33.24 -8.88
C ASN A 347 6.83 -33.51 -9.01
N LYS A 348 7.42 -33.15 -10.16
CA LYS A 348 8.84 -33.40 -10.43
C LYS A 348 9.32 -32.39 -11.48
N VAL A 349 10.25 -31.52 -11.11
CA VAL A 349 10.78 -30.47 -11.98
C VAL A 349 12.28 -30.65 -12.15
N THR A 350 12.76 -30.67 -13.39
CA THR A 350 14.18 -30.74 -13.70
C THR A 350 14.70 -29.36 -14.09
N LEU A 351 15.72 -28.91 -13.37
CA LEU A 351 16.45 -27.68 -13.66
C LEU A 351 17.80 -28.03 -14.28
N THR A 352 18.23 -27.30 -15.29
CA THR A 352 19.63 -27.28 -15.73
C THR A 352 20.30 -26.11 -15.03
N LEU A 353 21.26 -26.40 -14.16
CA LEU A 353 21.98 -25.44 -13.32
C LEU A 353 23.43 -25.36 -13.78
N SER A 354 24.04 -24.17 -13.75
CA SER A 354 25.47 -23.98 -13.98
C SER A 354 26.15 -23.35 -12.76
N ASP A 355 27.35 -23.85 -12.44
CA ASP A 355 28.18 -23.28 -11.37
C ASP A 355 28.96 -22.05 -11.86
N VAL A 356 29.72 -21.43 -10.96
CA VAL A 356 30.57 -20.24 -11.26
C VAL A 356 31.68 -20.51 -12.29
N LYS A 357 32.00 -21.78 -12.58
CA LYS A 357 32.97 -22.20 -13.60
C LYS A 357 32.31 -22.54 -14.92
N GLY A 358 30.99 -22.43 -15.03
CA GLY A 358 30.21 -22.75 -16.22
C GLY A 358 29.93 -24.26 -16.40
N LYS A 359 30.22 -25.10 -15.39
CA LYS A 359 29.88 -26.52 -15.44
C LYS A 359 28.38 -26.68 -15.21
N SER A 360 27.69 -27.27 -16.18
CA SER A 360 26.24 -27.51 -16.10
C SER A 360 25.91 -28.93 -15.59
N GLU A 361 24.85 -29.03 -14.82
CA GLU A 361 24.26 -30.29 -14.39
C GLU A 361 22.73 -30.21 -14.33
N LYS A 362 22.08 -31.38 -14.53
CA LYS A 362 20.62 -31.48 -14.41
C LYS A 362 20.26 -31.96 -13.02
N VAL A 363 19.39 -31.20 -12.37
CA VAL A 363 18.91 -31.45 -11.01
C VAL A 363 17.41 -31.59 -11.03
N THR A 364 16.91 -32.68 -10.49
CA THR A 364 15.48 -32.90 -10.35
C THR A 364 15.05 -32.62 -8.91
N MET A 365 14.02 -31.81 -8.74
CA MET A 365 13.47 -31.40 -7.45
C MET A 365 12.01 -31.83 -7.35
N ASN A 366 11.62 -32.33 -6.17
CA ASN A 366 10.22 -32.56 -5.82
C ASN A 366 9.69 -31.34 -5.08
N PRO A 367 8.51 -30.82 -5.46
CA PRO A 367 7.91 -29.68 -4.79
C PRO A 367 7.45 -30.01 -3.38
N ILE A 368 7.44 -29.00 -2.54
CA ILE A 368 7.01 -29.07 -1.14
C ILE A 368 5.78 -28.20 -0.89
N SER A 369 5.01 -28.53 0.16
CA SER A 369 3.96 -27.66 0.67
C SER A 369 4.57 -26.44 1.34
N TRP A 370 3.88 -25.31 1.30
CA TRP A 370 4.35 -24.06 1.91
C TRP A 370 3.21 -23.18 2.37
N ARG A 371 3.52 -22.23 3.25
CA ARG A 371 2.63 -21.14 3.65
C ARG A 371 3.18 -19.84 3.12
N PHE A 372 2.31 -18.95 2.68
CA PHE A 372 2.71 -17.62 2.26
C PHE A 372 3.05 -16.75 3.48
N THR A 373 4.25 -16.23 3.50
CA THR A 373 4.77 -15.32 4.54
C THR A 373 5.16 -13.96 3.98
N GLY A 374 4.77 -13.67 2.74
CA GLY A 374 5.14 -12.49 1.99
C GLY A 374 5.90 -12.82 0.71
N PHE A 375 6.04 -11.83 -0.15
CA PHE A 375 6.85 -12.00 -1.37
C PHE A 375 8.33 -12.17 -1.04
N PRO A 376 9.06 -13.02 -1.80
CA PRO A 376 10.47 -13.30 -1.53
C PRO A 376 11.31 -12.01 -1.55
N ARG A 377 12.17 -11.89 -0.55
CA ARG A 377 13.23 -10.87 -0.47
C ARG A 377 14.59 -11.56 -0.64
N LEU A 378 15.59 -10.79 -1.02
CA LEU A 378 16.96 -11.29 -0.99
C LEU A 378 17.33 -11.67 0.45
N PRO A 379 17.80 -12.90 0.69
CA PRO A 379 18.18 -13.37 2.01
C PRO A 379 19.49 -12.70 2.47
N LYS A 380 19.75 -12.80 3.77
CA LYS A 380 21.10 -12.47 4.30
C LYS A 380 22.13 -13.45 3.76
N LEU A 381 23.30 -12.94 3.45
CA LEU A 381 24.41 -13.76 3.02
C LEU A 381 25.05 -14.49 4.23
N LYS A 382 25.64 -15.64 3.98
CA LYS A 382 26.45 -16.37 4.99
C LYS A 382 27.89 -15.84 5.00
N ILE A 383 28.06 -14.52 5.23
CA ILE A 383 29.34 -13.83 5.31
C ILE A 383 29.44 -13.01 6.60
N GLU A 384 30.63 -12.74 7.07
CA GLU A 384 30.89 -12.05 8.33
C GLU A 384 30.30 -10.63 8.36
N HIS A 385 30.55 -9.87 7.31
CA HIS A 385 30.08 -8.47 7.21
C HIS A 385 29.00 -8.32 6.15
N GLN A 386 27.74 -8.20 6.59
CA GLN A 386 26.61 -7.96 5.70
C GLN A 386 26.69 -6.55 5.10
N PRO A 387 26.44 -6.38 3.80
CA PRO A 387 26.20 -5.05 3.23
C PRO A 387 24.99 -4.40 3.89
N LEU A 388 24.99 -3.07 3.99
CA LEU A 388 23.95 -2.34 4.73
C LEU A 388 22.54 -2.74 4.30
N PHE A 389 22.30 -2.84 3.00
CA PHE A 389 20.96 -3.13 2.47
C PHE A 389 20.42 -4.51 2.83
N LEU A 390 21.28 -5.47 3.21
CA LEU A 390 20.86 -6.81 3.67
C LEU A 390 20.94 -6.97 5.19
N SER A 391 21.54 -6.02 5.90
CA SER A 391 21.85 -6.17 7.33
C SER A 391 20.58 -6.24 8.20
N LYS A 392 19.56 -5.44 7.89
CA LYS A 392 18.33 -5.31 8.68
C LYS A 392 17.07 -5.28 7.80
N THR A 393 16.93 -6.25 6.90
CA THR A 393 15.79 -6.33 5.96
C THR A 393 14.43 -6.55 6.63
N GLN A 394 14.41 -7.05 7.86
CA GLN A 394 13.19 -7.28 8.64
C GLN A 394 12.77 -6.03 9.45
N ASP A 395 13.68 -5.07 9.67
CA ASP A 395 13.35 -3.80 10.31
C ASP A 395 12.59 -2.92 9.33
N TYR A 396 11.49 -2.32 9.75
CA TYR A 396 10.68 -1.44 8.90
C TYR A 396 11.47 -0.18 8.49
N TYR A 397 12.24 0.38 9.42
CA TYR A 397 13.15 1.51 9.18
C TYR A 397 14.29 1.54 10.20
N TRP A 398 15.43 2.02 9.78
CA TRP A 398 16.59 2.23 10.62
C TRP A 398 17.58 3.19 9.95
N SER A 399 18.49 3.76 10.71
CA SER A 399 19.52 4.66 10.21
C SER A 399 20.89 4.35 10.78
N LYS A 400 21.92 4.85 10.11
CA LYS A 400 23.30 4.74 10.52
C LYS A 400 24.10 5.94 9.97
N ILE A 401 24.94 6.56 10.81
CA ILE A 401 25.98 7.47 10.32
C ILE A 401 27.10 6.63 9.71
N VAL A 402 27.58 7.05 8.53
CA VAL A 402 28.79 6.55 7.87
C VAL A 402 29.87 7.65 8.00
N PRO A 403 30.69 7.60 9.06
CA PRO A 403 31.53 8.74 9.45
C PRO A 403 32.58 9.11 8.41
N GLU A 404 33.16 8.12 7.72
CA GLU A 404 34.21 8.27 6.73
C GLU A 404 33.83 9.16 5.55
N HIS A 405 32.50 9.28 5.32
CA HIS A 405 31.91 10.04 4.22
C HIS A 405 30.94 11.14 4.67
N ASN A 406 30.82 11.35 5.99
CA ASN A 406 29.90 12.29 6.61
C ASN A 406 28.46 12.16 6.05
N VAL A 407 27.96 10.90 6.00
CA VAL A 407 26.68 10.51 5.40
C VAL A 407 25.74 9.96 6.45
N MET A 408 24.47 10.39 6.42
CA MET A 408 23.36 9.72 7.08
C MET A 408 22.76 8.71 6.10
N TYR A 409 22.90 7.42 6.39
CA TYR A 409 22.21 6.34 5.67
C TYR A 409 20.90 5.99 6.41
N ILE A 410 19.80 6.00 5.67
CA ILE A 410 18.46 5.65 6.16
C ILE A 410 17.94 4.53 5.27
N GLN A 411 17.60 3.38 5.86
CA GLN A 411 16.89 2.32 5.14
C GLN A 411 15.43 2.28 5.59
N TYR A 412 14.52 2.35 4.62
CA TYR A 412 13.08 2.35 4.84
C TYR A 412 12.44 1.21 4.04
N ASN A 413 12.15 0.10 4.71
CA ASN A 413 11.75 -1.17 4.10
C ASN A 413 10.24 -1.39 4.06
N LEU A 414 9.47 -0.71 4.93
CA LEU A 414 8.01 -0.85 4.98
C LEU A 414 7.38 0.40 5.57
N VAL A 415 6.34 0.92 4.92
CA VAL A 415 5.62 2.13 5.34
C VAL A 415 4.60 1.76 6.42
N THR A 416 5.07 1.63 7.65
CA THR A 416 4.26 1.32 8.84
C THR A 416 4.99 1.78 10.10
N ASN A 417 4.29 1.91 11.23
CA ASN A 417 4.91 2.18 12.53
C ASN A 417 5.48 0.90 13.15
N LYS A 418 6.59 0.99 13.85
CA LYS A 418 7.05 -0.05 14.77
C LYS A 418 6.21 0.01 16.04
N LYS A 419 6.12 -1.11 16.75
CA LYS A 419 5.41 -1.18 18.03
C LYS A 419 6.03 -0.25 19.08
N GLU A 420 7.36 -0.20 19.12
CA GLU A 420 8.14 0.51 20.14
C GLU A 420 8.48 1.95 19.74
N GLN A 421 8.33 2.32 18.46
CA GLN A 421 8.72 3.63 17.95
C GLN A 421 7.87 4.02 16.76
N SER A 422 7.23 5.18 16.80
CA SER A 422 6.54 5.72 15.63
C SER A 422 7.54 6.15 14.54
N PHE A 423 7.09 6.20 13.30
CA PHE A 423 7.93 6.71 12.21
C PHE A 423 8.20 8.22 12.33
N GLU A 424 7.32 8.97 12.99
CA GLU A 424 7.58 10.38 13.35
C GLU A 424 8.73 10.51 14.34
N ASP A 425 8.71 9.74 15.45
CA ASP A 425 9.76 9.78 16.47
C ASP A 425 11.11 9.38 15.86
N PHE A 426 11.14 8.33 15.03
CA PHE A 426 12.34 7.95 14.30
C PHE A 426 12.88 9.10 13.43
N ASN A 427 12.02 9.82 12.72
CA ASN A 427 12.45 10.94 11.90
C ASN A 427 12.92 12.15 12.72
N ILE A 428 12.36 12.36 13.93
CA ILE A 428 12.89 13.36 14.87
C ILE A 428 14.32 13.00 15.29
N GLU A 429 14.57 11.75 15.64
CA GLU A 429 15.93 11.26 15.97
C GLU A 429 16.89 11.41 14.80
N VAL A 430 16.48 11.04 13.59
CA VAL A 430 17.31 11.20 12.39
C VAL A 430 17.67 12.66 12.16
N ARG A 431 16.73 13.60 12.26
CA ARG A 431 17.03 15.06 12.15
C ARG A 431 18.02 15.52 13.20
N ASN A 432 17.87 15.09 14.45
CA ASN A 432 18.79 15.42 15.53
C ASN A 432 20.20 14.88 15.25
N GLN A 433 20.31 13.63 14.78
CA GLN A 433 21.61 13.03 14.42
C GLN A 433 22.27 13.76 13.24
N ILE A 434 21.51 14.17 12.22
CA ILE A 434 21.99 14.98 11.09
C ILE A 434 22.61 16.29 11.61
N LEU A 435 21.91 16.99 12.50
CA LEU A 435 22.40 18.26 13.08
C LEU A 435 23.65 18.07 13.95
N GLN A 436 23.62 17.11 14.87
CA GLN A 436 24.73 16.82 15.80
C GLN A 436 26.02 16.43 15.07
N ASN A 437 25.90 15.60 14.03
CA ASN A 437 27.05 15.13 13.25
C ASN A 437 27.41 16.08 12.09
N LYS A 438 26.68 17.17 11.91
CA LYS A 438 26.86 18.12 10.78
C LYS A 438 26.90 17.37 9.43
N THR A 439 25.99 16.40 9.28
CA THR A 439 25.94 15.51 8.12
C THR A 439 25.80 16.31 6.83
N GLN A 440 26.63 16.01 5.84
CA GLN A 440 26.66 16.71 4.56
C GLN A 440 25.82 16.03 3.47
N ASN A 441 25.57 14.73 3.60
CA ASN A 441 24.80 13.98 2.61
C ASN A 441 23.85 13.02 3.28
N VAL A 442 22.68 12.80 2.67
CA VAL A 442 21.68 11.82 3.10
C VAL A 442 21.48 10.78 2.01
N ILE A 443 21.51 9.51 2.36
CA ILE A 443 21.15 8.39 1.50
C ILE A 443 19.88 7.77 2.06
N LEU A 444 18.80 7.79 1.29
CA LEU A 444 17.58 7.07 1.59
C LEU A 444 17.49 5.82 0.70
N ASP A 445 17.50 4.64 1.32
CA ASP A 445 17.40 3.36 0.62
C ASP A 445 15.96 2.82 0.65
N LEU A 446 15.31 2.81 -0.51
CA LEU A 446 13.94 2.34 -0.74
C LEU A 446 13.89 1.03 -1.53
N ARG A 447 15.01 0.37 -1.84
CA ARG A 447 15.01 -0.81 -2.73
C ARG A 447 14.23 -2.02 -2.19
N HIS A 448 13.96 -2.05 -0.88
CA HIS A 448 13.14 -3.07 -0.21
C HIS A 448 11.76 -2.55 0.23
N ASN A 449 11.36 -1.35 -0.19
CA ASN A 449 10.13 -0.72 0.26
C ASN A 449 8.95 -1.13 -0.63
N TYR A 450 8.22 -2.15 -0.22
CA TYR A 450 7.06 -2.67 -0.94
C TYR A 450 5.77 -1.88 -0.65
N GLY A 451 5.84 -0.77 0.11
CA GLY A 451 4.70 0.08 0.43
C GLY A 451 4.21 -0.06 1.87
N GLY A 452 2.94 0.12 2.07
CA GLY A 452 2.24 0.15 3.36
C GLY A 452 1.28 1.33 3.47
N ASP A 453 1.17 1.93 4.65
CA ASP A 453 0.25 3.05 4.92
C ASP A 453 0.82 4.39 4.41
N GLY A 454 0.29 4.87 3.29
CA GLY A 454 0.70 6.14 2.68
C GLY A 454 0.50 7.38 3.56
N SER A 455 -0.33 7.33 4.59
CA SER A 455 -0.52 8.44 5.53
C SER A 455 0.74 8.72 6.38
N LEU A 456 1.67 7.77 6.46
CA LEU A 456 2.92 7.87 7.22
C LEU A 456 4.10 8.47 6.42
N LEU A 457 3.88 8.98 5.22
CA LEU A 457 4.95 9.58 4.40
C LEU A 457 5.42 10.98 4.87
N PRO A 458 4.59 11.86 5.47
CA PRO A 458 5.00 13.22 5.81
C PRO A 458 6.28 13.36 6.65
N PRO A 459 6.57 12.52 7.67
CA PRO A 459 7.76 12.65 8.49
C PRO A 459 9.08 12.61 7.71
N ILE A 460 9.25 11.64 6.81
CA ILE A 460 10.48 11.52 6.01
C ILE A 460 10.57 12.63 4.96
N LEU A 461 9.44 13.04 4.36
CA LEU A 461 9.40 14.18 3.44
C LEU A 461 9.86 15.47 4.14
N LYS A 462 9.38 15.71 5.37
CA LYS A 462 9.84 16.82 6.21
C LYS A 462 11.33 16.72 6.52
N THR A 463 11.83 15.54 6.85
CA THR A 463 13.25 15.32 7.13
C THR A 463 14.12 15.67 5.94
N LEU A 464 13.78 15.20 4.74
CA LEU A 464 14.56 15.44 3.52
C LEU A 464 14.47 16.91 3.07
N SER A 465 13.27 17.51 3.08
CA SER A 465 13.11 18.92 2.72
C SER A 465 13.82 19.85 3.69
N SER A 466 13.78 19.57 5.01
CA SER A 466 14.51 20.34 6.01
C SER A 466 16.03 20.19 5.83
N PHE A 467 16.50 18.98 5.52
CA PHE A 467 17.91 18.74 5.25
C PHE A 467 18.40 19.57 4.06
N GLU A 468 17.68 19.56 2.94
CA GLU A 468 18.05 20.28 1.72
C GLU A 468 18.12 21.79 1.95
N VAL A 469 17.16 22.36 2.69
CA VAL A 469 17.14 23.79 3.02
C VAL A 469 18.32 24.17 3.93
N MET A 470 18.63 23.36 4.93
CA MET A 470 19.71 23.64 5.89
C MET A 470 21.10 23.34 5.34
N ASN A 471 21.22 22.50 4.32
CA ASN A 471 22.47 22.07 3.74
C ASN A 471 22.49 22.29 2.21
N PRO A 472 22.54 23.54 1.74
CA PRO A 472 22.44 23.85 0.31
C PRO A 472 23.61 23.33 -0.54
N LYS A 473 24.71 22.89 0.10
CA LYS A 473 25.86 22.23 -0.54
C LYS A 473 25.82 20.70 -0.40
N GLY A 474 24.89 20.18 0.39
CA GLY A 474 24.70 18.76 0.59
C GLY A 474 23.85 18.13 -0.51
N SER A 475 23.82 16.81 -0.55
CA SER A 475 23.04 16.06 -1.52
C SER A 475 22.15 15.01 -0.86
N ILE A 476 20.97 14.83 -1.46
CA ILE A 476 20.07 13.72 -1.14
C ILE A 476 20.22 12.67 -2.23
N TYR A 477 20.59 11.46 -1.85
CA TYR A 477 20.61 10.30 -2.72
C TYR A 477 19.46 9.37 -2.36
N VAL A 478 18.78 8.83 -3.34
CA VAL A 478 17.71 7.82 -3.12
C VAL A 478 18.09 6.56 -3.89
N ILE A 479 18.35 5.47 -3.15
CA ILE A 479 18.54 4.15 -3.75
C ILE A 479 17.17 3.52 -3.94
N MET A 480 16.87 3.14 -5.17
CA MET A 480 15.57 2.62 -5.57
C MET A 480 15.73 1.38 -6.46
N GLY A 481 14.64 0.66 -6.68
CA GLY A 481 14.67 -0.49 -7.57
C GLY A 481 13.29 -1.09 -7.81
N ARG A 482 13.27 -2.27 -8.44
CA ARG A 482 12.07 -3.01 -8.81
C ARG A 482 11.12 -3.32 -7.64
N GLY A 483 11.63 -3.36 -6.41
CA GLY A 483 10.86 -3.54 -5.19
C GLY A 483 10.35 -2.22 -4.58
N THR A 484 10.70 -1.05 -5.14
CA THR A 484 10.12 0.24 -4.72
C THR A 484 8.72 0.34 -5.30
N PHE A 485 7.70 0.04 -4.46
CA PHE A 485 6.34 -0.22 -4.91
C PHE A 485 5.30 0.41 -3.98
N SER A 486 4.06 0.61 -4.44
CA SER A 486 2.93 1.10 -3.66
C SER A 486 3.26 2.41 -2.91
N ALA A 487 2.97 2.52 -1.60
CA ALA A 487 3.31 3.71 -0.80
C ALA A 487 4.81 4.06 -0.82
N GLY A 488 5.72 3.06 -0.98
CA GLY A 488 7.14 3.31 -1.21
C GLY A 488 7.43 4.02 -2.53
N HIS A 489 6.67 3.71 -3.57
CA HIS A 489 6.73 4.41 -4.85
C HIS A 489 6.09 5.80 -4.79
N ASN A 490 4.96 5.93 -4.08
CA ASN A 490 4.35 7.25 -3.82
C ASN A 490 5.34 8.17 -3.10
N LEU A 491 6.06 7.64 -2.09
CA LEU A 491 7.14 8.37 -1.42
C LEU A 491 8.22 8.82 -2.41
N LEU A 492 8.71 7.90 -3.27
CA LEU A 492 9.72 8.23 -4.28
C LEU A 492 9.24 9.38 -5.19
N THR A 493 7.99 9.32 -5.66
CA THR A 493 7.38 10.36 -6.49
C THR A 493 7.27 11.69 -5.74
N GLU A 494 6.82 11.67 -4.48
CA GLU A 494 6.72 12.89 -3.65
C GLU A 494 8.10 13.51 -3.35
N ILE A 495 9.13 12.70 -3.12
CA ILE A 495 10.51 13.20 -2.95
C ILE A 495 10.97 13.95 -4.20
N THR A 496 10.74 13.40 -5.40
CA THR A 496 11.16 14.04 -6.66
C THR A 496 10.40 15.35 -6.96
N LYS A 497 9.23 15.54 -6.35
CA LYS A 497 8.44 16.79 -6.48
C LYS A 497 8.84 17.87 -5.49
N ARG A 498 9.41 17.50 -4.34
CA ARG A 498 9.62 18.39 -3.19
C ARG A 498 11.08 18.68 -2.89
N THR A 499 12.00 17.86 -3.42
CA THR A 499 13.45 17.99 -3.23
C THR A 499 14.17 17.70 -4.55
N ASN A 500 15.49 17.89 -4.58
CA ASN A 500 16.34 17.62 -5.74
C ASN A 500 17.19 16.35 -5.53
N PRO A 501 16.59 15.15 -5.46
CA PRO A 501 17.33 13.93 -5.15
C PRO A 501 18.14 13.43 -6.35
N ILE A 502 19.27 12.80 -6.08
CA ILE A 502 19.98 11.99 -7.06
C ILE A 502 19.49 10.54 -6.90
N LEU A 503 18.77 10.05 -7.91
CA LEU A 503 18.20 8.70 -7.91
C LEU A 503 19.23 7.69 -8.42
N VAL A 504 19.42 6.57 -7.68
CA VAL A 504 20.44 5.56 -7.98
C VAL A 504 19.80 4.16 -7.92
N GLY A 505 20.18 3.28 -8.83
CA GLY A 505 19.73 1.88 -8.82
C GLY A 505 18.97 1.45 -10.06
N GLU A 506 17.92 0.66 -9.90
CA GLU A 506 17.05 0.19 -10.97
C GLU A 506 15.78 1.05 -11.06
N PRO A 507 15.07 1.05 -12.21
CA PRO A 507 13.74 1.67 -12.30
C PRO A 507 12.77 1.10 -11.26
N SER A 508 11.81 1.92 -10.83
CA SER A 508 10.83 1.54 -9.82
C SER A 508 9.83 0.49 -10.31
N GLY A 509 9.28 -0.31 -9.39
CA GLY A 509 8.30 -1.35 -9.69
C GLY A 509 6.88 -0.85 -9.95
N SER A 510 6.60 0.45 -9.82
CA SER A 510 5.28 1.04 -10.07
C SER A 510 5.36 2.26 -10.98
N LYS A 511 4.19 2.79 -11.36
CA LYS A 511 4.04 4.03 -12.15
C LYS A 511 3.81 5.21 -11.18
N PRO A 512 4.19 6.46 -11.54
CA PRO A 512 3.85 7.64 -10.75
C PRO A 512 2.36 7.80 -10.48
N ASN A 513 1.53 7.55 -11.50
CA ASN A 513 0.08 7.43 -11.35
C ASN A 513 -0.31 5.97 -11.61
N HIS A 514 -0.89 5.29 -10.64
CA HIS A 514 -1.20 3.87 -10.73
C HIS A 514 -2.51 3.50 -10.04
N ILE A 515 -3.04 2.34 -10.42
CA ILE A 515 -4.16 1.74 -9.70
C ILE A 515 -3.58 0.86 -8.60
N GLY A 516 -4.01 1.09 -7.38
CA GLY A 516 -3.50 0.40 -6.20
C GLY A 516 -4.61 0.14 -5.19
N GLU A 517 -4.25 0.20 -3.91
CA GLU A 517 -5.05 -0.14 -2.75
C GLU A 517 -5.44 -1.62 -2.70
N ALA A 518 -5.77 -2.09 -1.52
CA ALA A 518 -6.03 -3.50 -1.29
C ALA A 518 -7.50 -3.76 -0.99
N GLY A 519 -8.29 -4.06 -2.01
CA GLY A 519 -9.62 -4.66 -1.84
C GLY A 519 -9.46 -6.15 -1.52
N TRP A 520 -9.36 -6.51 -0.24
CA TRP A 520 -9.18 -7.89 0.21
C TRP A 520 -10.46 -8.71 0.02
N PHE A 521 -10.29 -9.98 -0.32
CA PHE A 521 -11.36 -10.97 -0.31
C PHE A 521 -10.84 -12.35 0.13
N LYS A 522 -11.76 -13.20 0.55
CA LYS A 522 -11.52 -14.61 0.83
C LYS A 522 -12.63 -15.43 0.21
N LEU A 523 -12.27 -16.49 -0.52
CA LEU A 523 -13.25 -17.38 -1.16
C LEU A 523 -13.85 -18.32 -0.11
N PRO A 524 -15.21 -18.48 -0.11
CA PRO A 524 -15.90 -19.21 0.95
C PRO A 524 -15.52 -20.70 1.04
N TYR A 525 -15.41 -21.39 -0.10
CA TYR A 525 -15.12 -22.83 -0.16
C TYR A 525 -13.63 -23.13 -0.09
N SER A 526 -12.85 -22.55 -1.00
CA SER A 526 -11.42 -22.86 -1.10
C SER A 526 -10.60 -22.20 0.01
N GLY A 527 -11.08 -21.10 0.58
CA GLY A 527 -10.33 -20.29 1.53
C GLY A 527 -9.24 -19.44 0.88
N LEU A 528 -9.12 -19.44 -0.46
CA LEU A 528 -8.15 -18.62 -1.17
C LEU A 528 -8.37 -17.14 -0.86
N MET A 529 -7.29 -16.46 -0.53
CA MET A 529 -7.28 -15.02 -0.28
C MET A 529 -6.62 -14.30 -1.45
N GLY A 530 -7.06 -13.07 -1.69
CA GLY A 530 -6.46 -12.22 -2.71
C GLY A 530 -6.78 -10.76 -2.50
N VAL A 531 -6.18 -9.95 -3.37
CA VAL A 531 -6.33 -8.49 -3.40
C VAL A 531 -6.74 -8.08 -4.80
N VAL A 532 -7.72 -7.19 -4.89
CA VAL A 532 -8.10 -6.48 -6.12
C VAL A 532 -7.79 -5.01 -5.95
N SER A 533 -7.11 -4.43 -6.93
CA SER A 533 -6.78 -3.00 -6.96
C SER A 533 -8.05 -2.16 -7.10
N SER A 534 -8.34 -1.33 -6.10
CA SER A 534 -9.64 -0.66 -5.97
C SER A 534 -9.61 0.85 -6.11
N GLN A 535 -8.41 1.47 -6.12
CA GLN A 535 -8.27 2.92 -6.10
C GLN A 535 -7.20 3.41 -7.07
N TYR A 536 -7.44 4.58 -7.69
CA TYR A 536 -6.42 5.27 -8.48
C TYR A 536 -5.65 6.27 -7.61
N HIS A 537 -4.35 6.11 -7.58
CA HIS A 537 -3.42 7.00 -6.91
C HIS A 537 -2.78 7.94 -7.92
N GLN A 538 -3.22 9.20 -7.91
CA GLN A 538 -2.59 10.27 -8.69
C GLN A 538 -1.55 10.97 -7.82
N THR A 539 -0.31 10.47 -7.83
CA THR A 539 0.80 11.04 -7.06
C THR A 539 1.58 12.10 -7.86
N SER A 540 1.46 12.08 -9.17
CA SER A 540 2.05 13.06 -10.10
C SER A 540 0.96 13.87 -10.82
N ILE A 541 1.33 14.71 -11.78
CA ILE A 541 0.36 15.38 -12.66
C ILE A 541 -0.43 14.34 -13.46
N ALA A 542 -1.67 14.67 -13.85
CA ALA A 542 -2.56 13.72 -14.52
C ALA A 542 -1.99 13.18 -15.85
N GLU A 543 -1.19 13.97 -16.55
CA GLU A 543 -0.54 13.65 -17.81
C GLU A 543 0.73 12.80 -17.65
N ASP A 544 1.16 12.49 -16.43
CA ASP A 544 2.35 11.67 -16.19
C ASP A 544 2.08 10.19 -16.52
N ASN A 545 2.44 9.81 -17.75
CA ASN A 545 2.28 8.46 -18.28
C ASN A 545 3.58 7.63 -18.21
N ARG A 546 4.58 8.05 -17.43
CA ARG A 546 5.81 7.27 -17.27
C ARG A 546 5.50 5.88 -16.74
N LYS A 547 6.19 4.88 -17.30
CA LYS A 547 6.04 3.48 -16.86
C LYS A 547 6.66 3.24 -15.48
N TRP A 548 7.65 4.04 -15.10
CA TRP A 548 8.39 4.00 -13.84
C TRP A 548 9.07 5.34 -13.57
N VAL A 549 9.59 5.53 -12.38
CA VAL A 549 10.62 6.53 -12.11
C VAL A 549 11.96 5.91 -12.48
N ALA A 550 12.73 6.58 -13.34
CA ALA A 550 14.05 6.12 -13.77
C ALA A 550 15.16 6.67 -12.85
N PRO A 551 16.21 5.91 -12.54
CA PRO A 551 17.36 6.42 -11.81
C PRO A 551 18.19 7.38 -12.67
N HIS A 552 18.83 8.37 -12.05
CA HIS A 552 19.85 9.23 -12.68
C HIS A 552 21.17 8.45 -12.88
N ILE A 553 21.51 7.58 -11.91
CA ILE A 553 22.65 6.69 -11.95
C ILE A 553 22.14 5.25 -11.99
N PRO A 554 22.02 4.64 -13.18
CA PRO A 554 21.54 3.26 -13.28
C PRO A 554 22.58 2.28 -12.72
N VAL A 555 22.13 1.46 -11.78
CA VAL A 555 22.95 0.40 -11.16
C VAL A 555 22.10 -0.84 -11.01
N SER A 556 22.41 -1.89 -11.74
CA SER A 556 21.77 -3.20 -11.58
C SER A 556 22.64 -4.10 -10.69
N LEU A 557 21.99 -4.91 -9.87
CA LEU A 557 22.67 -5.88 -9.02
C LEU A 557 23.04 -7.13 -9.84
N SER A 558 24.34 -7.47 -9.88
CA SER A 558 24.80 -8.73 -10.45
C SER A 558 24.86 -9.82 -9.38
N SER A 559 24.85 -11.10 -9.82
CA SER A 559 25.04 -12.24 -8.92
C SER A 559 26.39 -12.19 -8.22
N ILE A 560 27.45 -11.80 -8.96
CA ILE A 560 28.81 -11.66 -8.43
C ILE A 560 28.87 -10.62 -7.32
N ASP A 561 28.27 -9.44 -7.53
CA ASP A 561 28.23 -8.39 -6.50
C ASP A 561 27.43 -8.87 -5.28
N TYR A 562 26.27 -9.48 -5.49
CA TYR A 562 25.45 -9.98 -4.39
C TYR A 562 26.21 -11.02 -3.54
N PHE A 563 26.71 -12.11 -4.14
CA PHE A 563 27.37 -13.19 -3.39
C PHE A 563 28.69 -12.76 -2.76
N LYS A 564 29.33 -11.69 -3.24
CA LYS A 564 30.50 -11.06 -2.58
C LYS A 564 30.14 -10.04 -1.51
N GLY A 565 28.85 -9.74 -1.31
CA GLY A 565 28.41 -8.71 -0.37
C GLY A 565 28.75 -7.28 -0.82
N ASN A 566 28.90 -7.06 -2.12
CA ASN A 566 29.25 -5.76 -2.69
C ASN A 566 27.97 -4.94 -3.00
N ASP A 567 27.77 -3.83 -2.29
CA ASP A 567 26.68 -2.89 -2.59
C ASP A 567 27.13 -1.84 -3.62
N LYS A 568 27.04 -2.21 -4.90
CA LYS A 568 27.48 -1.34 -5.99
C LYS A 568 26.74 0.00 -6.03
N ALA A 569 25.46 0.03 -5.63
CA ALA A 569 24.68 1.28 -5.61
C ALA A 569 25.21 2.24 -4.53
N LEU A 570 25.42 1.73 -3.33
CA LEU A 570 26.01 2.52 -2.24
C LEU A 570 27.44 2.95 -2.58
N ASN A 571 28.26 2.05 -3.08
CA ASN A 571 29.66 2.35 -3.43
C ASN A 571 29.78 3.44 -4.49
N ASN A 572 28.93 3.42 -5.52
CA ASN A 572 28.88 4.47 -6.55
C ASN A 572 28.53 5.84 -5.93
N ILE A 573 27.59 5.89 -4.98
CA ILE A 573 27.25 7.13 -4.28
C ILE A 573 28.45 7.65 -3.50
N LEU A 574 29.08 6.79 -2.71
CA LEU A 574 30.23 7.17 -1.88
C LEU A 574 31.41 7.66 -2.73
N GLU A 575 31.63 7.09 -3.91
CA GLU A 575 32.64 7.54 -4.86
C GLU A 575 32.32 8.94 -5.45
N VAL A 576 31.04 9.17 -5.79
CA VAL A 576 30.57 10.50 -6.25
C VAL A 576 30.78 11.55 -5.17
N ILE A 577 30.43 11.26 -3.91
CA ILE A 577 30.63 12.15 -2.77
C ILE A 577 32.13 12.49 -2.62
N LYS A 578 32.99 11.48 -2.57
CA LYS A 578 34.44 11.65 -2.45
C LYS A 578 35.01 12.51 -3.58
N THR A 579 34.59 12.28 -4.82
CA THR A 579 35.07 13.04 -5.97
C THR A 579 34.65 14.52 -5.90
N THR A 580 33.41 14.77 -5.43
CA THR A 580 32.89 16.13 -5.25
C THR A 580 33.59 16.87 -4.14
N GLU A 581 33.93 16.21 -3.02
CA GLU A 581 34.70 16.80 -1.92
C GLU A 581 36.10 17.21 -2.35
N ILE A 582 36.77 16.41 -3.17
CA ILE A 582 38.11 16.73 -3.71
C ILE A 582 38.05 17.97 -4.62
N ARG A 583 37.02 18.05 -5.50
CA ARG A 583 36.84 19.22 -6.38
C ARG A 583 36.56 20.51 -5.62
N ASN A 584 35.86 20.44 -4.51
CA ASN A 584 35.53 21.61 -3.68
C ASN A 584 36.68 22.08 -2.81
N LYS A 585 37.73 21.27 -2.64
CA LYS A 585 38.97 21.62 -1.90
C LYS A 585 40.05 22.22 -2.79
N ASN A 586 39.97 22.00 -4.09
CA ASN A 586 40.86 22.59 -5.11
C ASN A 586 40.22 23.82 -5.76
#